data_7de0100ecc83063d03d264c21464417f
#
_entry.id   7de0100ecc83063d03d264c21464417f
#
_cell.length_a   1.000
_cell.length_b   1.000
_cell.length_c   1.000
_cell.angle_alpha   90.00
_cell.angle_beta   90.00
_cell.angle_gamma   90.00
#
_symmetry.space_group_name_H-M   'P 1'
#
loop_
_entity.id
_entity.type
_entity.pdbx_description
1 polymer ?
#
loop_
_entity_poly.entity_id
_entity_poly.type
_entity_poly.pdbx_seq_one_letter_code
_entity_poly.pdbx_strand_id
1 'polypeptide(L)'
;MKGKLFLRVGLLLFAAILLGSAVTYAIAQPQLAGTEARAQVSSHLLWLLPIALCLAAAGGWAVARGIVDPIRKIDPETPGTEAPYEELVPLLARIRAQNRLIRQQEETLGQTRRDFAAITENMGESFLLLDKRLNVLSRNVSASYLLPAPPDGEADNLNRGGCPEEIVRAAERALAGRRTELTLEMHERYYYVIATPVFSENQITGAVVIALDTTEREQREALRREFSANVSHELKTPLTSISGFAELLANGMVPPERVGEFAGDIYKESQRLMALVDDIIELSRLEEETAAPETESVDLYALAEETLASLRPAAERRDVTLTLRGGEAVVQGVRTALQEIVYNLCDNAVKYNRPGGSVTVTAEKRGGETVLSVADTGIGIPYEHQNRVFERFYRVDKSHSRQLGGTGLGLSIVKHAAAMHKARLELWSEPDAGTKITVHFDGQ
;
A
#
# COMPACT_ATOMS: atom_id res chain seq x y z
N MET A 1 43.03 0.89 -45.42
CA MET A 1 43.89 2.06 -45.66
C MET A 1 45.37 1.68 -45.93
N LYS A 2 45.99 0.85 -45.11
CA LYS A 2 47.42 0.44 -45.19
C LYS A 2 47.85 0.01 -46.60
N GLY A 3 47.12 -0.92 -47.24
CA GLY A 3 47.46 -1.39 -48.61
C GLY A 3 47.33 -0.33 -49.71
N LYS A 4 46.35 0.61 -49.61
CA LYS A 4 46.18 1.69 -50.59
C LYS A 4 47.27 2.76 -50.45
N LEU A 5 47.69 3.08 -49.19
CA LEU A 5 48.77 4.05 -48.96
C LEU A 5 50.11 3.47 -49.36
N PHE A 6 50.38 2.21 -48.99
CA PHE A 6 51.58 1.45 -49.42
C PHE A 6 51.69 1.47 -50.95
N LEU A 7 50.63 1.11 -51.66
CA LEU A 7 50.63 1.05 -53.12
C LEU A 7 50.83 2.44 -53.75
N ARG A 8 50.23 3.51 -53.23
CA ARG A 8 50.40 4.88 -53.76
C ARG A 8 51.76 5.45 -53.54
N VAL A 9 52.27 5.32 -52.32
CA VAL A 9 53.66 5.82 -52.02
C VAL A 9 54.70 5.02 -52.77
N GLY A 10 54.55 3.69 -52.82
CA GLY A 10 55.44 2.83 -53.61
C GLY A 10 55.36 3.15 -55.09
N LEU A 11 54.18 3.37 -55.67
CA LEU A 11 54.06 3.79 -57.06
C LEU A 11 54.68 5.14 -57.38
N LEU A 12 54.53 6.14 -56.48
CA LEU A 12 55.15 7.45 -56.65
C LEU A 12 56.69 7.39 -56.58
N LEU A 13 57.21 6.64 -55.61
CA LEU A 13 58.69 6.42 -55.54
C LEU A 13 59.19 5.68 -56.75
N PHE A 14 58.50 4.62 -57.20
CA PHE A 14 58.88 3.89 -58.40
C PHE A 14 58.83 4.75 -59.67
N ALA A 15 57.76 5.56 -59.81
CA ALA A 15 57.64 6.51 -60.91
C ALA A 15 58.77 7.57 -60.95
N ALA A 16 59.12 8.11 -59.77
CA ALA A 16 60.18 9.09 -59.61
C ALA A 16 61.53 8.49 -59.97
N ILE A 17 61.85 7.25 -59.56
CA ILE A 17 63.08 6.55 -59.89
C ILE A 17 63.14 6.20 -61.40
N LEU A 18 61.99 5.76 -61.99
CA LEU A 18 61.87 5.51 -63.44
C LEU A 18 62.08 6.78 -64.25
N LEU A 19 61.45 7.89 -63.82
CA LEU A 19 61.64 9.18 -64.51
C LEU A 19 63.09 9.66 -64.43
N GLY A 20 63.73 9.55 -63.24
CA GLY A 20 65.15 9.87 -63.07
C GLY A 20 66.08 9.02 -63.95
N SER A 21 65.78 7.70 -64.04
CA SER A 21 66.48 6.78 -64.89
C SER A 21 66.32 7.10 -66.37
N ALA A 22 65.13 7.44 -66.78
CA ALA A 22 64.80 7.83 -68.17
C ALA A 22 65.54 9.15 -68.58
N VAL A 23 65.58 10.14 -67.67
CA VAL A 23 66.26 11.43 -67.86
C VAL A 23 67.75 11.18 -67.96
N THR A 24 68.33 10.37 -67.06
CA THR A 24 69.76 10.05 -67.13
C THR A 24 70.12 9.31 -68.39
N TYR A 25 69.29 8.40 -68.83
CA TYR A 25 69.43 7.69 -70.12
C TYR A 25 69.41 8.67 -71.33
N ALA A 26 68.38 9.54 -71.34
CA ALA A 26 68.26 10.55 -72.42
C ALA A 26 69.44 11.52 -72.52
N ILE A 27 69.99 11.93 -71.35
CA ILE A 27 71.22 12.80 -71.31
C ILE A 27 72.49 12.05 -71.74
N ALA A 28 72.58 10.78 -71.39
CA ALA A 28 73.76 9.97 -71.72
C ALA A 28 73.77 9.50 -73.19
N GLN A 29 72.60 9.30 -73.81
CA GLN A 29 72.46 8.75 -75.16
C GLN A 29 73.26 9.50 -76.27
N PRO A 30 73.24 10.83 -76.35
CA PRO A 30 73.99 11.58 -77.40
C PRO A 30 75.50 11.54 -77.22
N GLN A 31 76.01 11.16 -76.06
CA GLN A 31 77.46 11.12 -75.81
C GLN A 31 78.05 9.73 -76.02
N LEU A 32 77.33 8.68 -76.37
CA LEU A 32 77.79 7.32 -76.55
C LEU A 32 77.98 7.03 -78.03
N ALA A 33 79.29 6.96 -78.48
CA ALA A 33 79.71 6.84 -79.85
C ALA A 33 79.80 5.41 -80.40
N GLY A 34 79.23 4.40 -79.84
CA GLY A 34 79.27 3.03 -80.33
C GLY A 34 78.05 2.17 -79.94
N THR A 35 77.70 1.16 -80.78
CA THR A 35 76.56 0.27 -80.54
C THR A 35 76.73 -0.64 -79.30
N GLU A 36 77.96 -1.04 -78.99
CA GLU A 36 78.30 -1.87 -77.82
C GLU A 36 78.16 -1.09 -76.50
N ALA A 37 78.58 0.17 -76.47
CA ALA A 37 78.45 1.04 -75.31
C ALA A 37 76.97 1.34 -74.96
N ARG A 38 76.11 1.49 -75.99
CA ARG A 38 74.65 1.64 -75.81
C ARG A 38 73.98 0.37 -75.23
N ALA A 39 74.40 -0.80 -75.70
CA ALA A 39 73.89 -2.09 -75.21
C ALA A 39 74.30 -2.34 -73.74
N GLN A 40 75.51 -1.95 -73.36
CA GLN A 40 76.01 -2.11 -72.02
C GLN A 40 75.30 -1.15 -71.00
N VAL A 41 75.05 0.10 -71.43
CA VAL A 41 74.29 1.08 -70.60
C VAL A 41 72.84 0.65 -70.48
N SER A 42 72.21 0.12 -71.53
CA SER A 42 70.86 -0.38 -71.47
C SER A 42 70.74 -1.61 -70.54
N SER A 43 71.71 -2.50 -70.52
CA SER A 43 71.78 -3.68 -69.65
C SER A 43 71.90 -3.26 -68.17
N HIS A 44 72.74 -2.26 -67.88
CA HIS A 44 72.83 -1.72 -66.48
C HIS A 44 71.55 -1.02 -66.05
N LEU A 45 70.86 -0.30 -66.92
CA LEU A 45 69.61 0.31 -66.63
C LEU A 45 68.51 -0.74 -66.31
N LEU A 46 68.55 -1.89 -66.97
CA LEU A 46 67.57 -3.00 -66.70
C LEU A 46 67.77 -3.55 -65.27
N TRP A 47 68.99 -3.57 -64.74
CA TRP A 47 69.25 -4.00 -63.37
C TRP A 47 68.82 -2.97 -62.31
N LEU A 48 68.65 -1.70 -62.67
CA LEU A 48 68.10 -0.67 -61.79
C LEU A 48 66.62 -0.82 -61.50
N LEU A 49 65.83 -1.46 -62.42
CA LEU A 49 64.39 -1.68 -62.23
C LEU A 49 64.03 -2.51 -60.98
N PRO A 50 64.69 -3.67 -60.73
CA PRO A 50 64.39 -4.45 -59.50
C PRO A 50 64.83 -3.71 -58.23
N ILE A 51 65.95 -2.97 -58.30
CA ILE A 51 66.41 -2.16 -57.17
C ILE A 51 65.41 -1.03 -56.87
N ALA A 52 64.92 -0.34 -57.91
CA ALA A 52 63.86 0.69 -57.77
C ALA A 52 62.58 0.14 -57.16
N LEU A 53 62.15 -1.05 -57.61
CA LEU A 53 60.98 -1.72 -57.07
C LEU A 53 61.14 -2.09 -55.57
N CYS A 54 62.32 -2.62 -55.22
CA CYS A 54 62.63 -2.94 -53.85
C CYS A 54 62.67 -1.70 -52.94
N LEU A 55 63.27 -0.60 -53.42
CA LEU A 55 63.31 0.66 -52.69
C LEU A 55 61.89 1.28 -52.54
N ALA A 56 61.10 1.22 -53.60
CA ALA A 56 59.71 1.68 -53.56
C ALA A 56 58.87 0.84 -52.60
N ALA A 57 59.05 -0.47 -52.61
CA ALA A 57 58.40 -1.37 -51.70
C ALA A 57 58.85 -1.14 -50.23
N ALA A 58 60.10 -1.01 -49.98
CA ALA A 58 60.65 -0.71 -48.66
C ALA A 58 60.17 0.65 -48.12
N GLY A 59 60.18 1.68 -48.98
CA GLY A 59 59.71 3.01 -48.62
C GLY A 59 58.16 3.01 -48.32
N GLY A 60 57.39 2.37 -49.17
CA GLY A 60 55.97 2.18 -48.95
C GLY A 60 55.68 1.42 -47.66
N TRP A 61 56.41 0.36 -47.36
CA TRP A 61 56.31 -0.40 -46.13
C TRP A 61 56.67 0.43 -44.88
N ALA A 62 57.80 1.20 -44.95
CA ALA A 62 58.23 2.08 -43.87
C ALA A 62 57.18 3.14 -43.54
N VAL A 63 56.57 3.80 -44.54
CA VAL A 63 55.48 4.79 -44.35
C VAL A 63 54.23 4.12 -43.80
N ALA A 64 53.85 2.95 -44.34
CA ALA A 64 52.72 2.25 -43.85
C ALA A 64 52.85 1.81 -42.38
N ARG A 65 54.07 1.36 -42.00
CA ARG A 65 54.38 0.94 -40.64
C ARG A 65 54.56 2.14 -39.70
N GLY A 66 55.15 3.21 -40.17
CA GLY A 66 55.43 4.41 -39.36
C GLY A 66 54.16 5.26 -39.09
N ILE A 67 53.26 5.36 -40.06
CA ILE A 67 52.08 6.26 -39.95
C ILE A 67 50.80 5.48 -39.62
N VAL A 68 50.53 4.39 -40.32
CA VAL A 68 49.22 3.72 -40.21
C VAL A 68 49.12 2.84 -38.98
N ASP A 69 50.19 2.13 -38.60
CA ASP A 69 50.16 1.23 -37.47
C ASP A 69 50.00 1.95 -36.10
N PRO A 70 50.64 3.09 -35.82
CA PRO A 70 50.39 3.86 -34.61
C PRO A 70 48.98 4.41 -34.53
N ILE A 71 48.44 4.91 -35.66
CA ILE A 71 47.03 5.42 -35.68
C ILE A 71 46.04 4.28 -35.47
N ARG A 72 46.27 3.10 -36.03
CA ARG A 72 45.38 1.94 -35.90
C ARG A 72 45.34 1.39 -34.46
N LYS A 73 46.39 1.61 -33.68
CA LYS A 73 46.48 1.17 -32.29
C LYS A 73 45.73 2.09 -31.32
N ILE A 74 45.28 3.26 -31.78
CA ILE A 74 44.46 4.15 -30.96
C ILE A 74 43.10 3.48 -30.75
N ASP A 75 42.82 3.13 -29.51
CA ASP A 75 41.49 2.69 -29.10
C ASP A 75 40.56 3.90 -28.98
N PRO A 76 39.46 3.97 -29.77
CA PRO A 76 38.52 5.08 -29.68
C PRO A 76 37.79 5.18 -28.33
N GLU A 77 37.64 4.04 -27.63
CA GLU A 77 36.92 4.01 -26.35
C GLU A 77 37.83 4.45 -25.19
N THR A 78 39.11 4.09 -25.25
CA THR A 78 40.10 4.44 -24.26
C THR A 78 41.34 5.03 -24.90
N PRO A 79 41.25 6.19 -25.56
CA PRO A 79 42.43 6.79 -26.21
C PRO A 79 43.50 7.08 -25.16
N GLY A 80 44.66 6.41 -25.32
CA GLY A 80 45.82 6.54 -24.43
C GLY A 80 46.27 7.98 -24.20
N THR A 81 47.10 8.19 -23.20
CA THR A 81 47.62 9.53 -22.84
C THR A 81 48.58 10.10 -23.87
N GLU A 82 49.22 9.26 -24.65
CA GLU A 82 50.23 9.67 -25.65
C GLU A 82 49.62 9.59 -27.05
N ALA A 83 49.62 10.73 -27.74
CA ALA A 83 49.27 10.77 -29.16
C ALA A 83 50.50 10.38 -29.96
N PRO A 84 50.40 9.45 -30.94
CA PRO A 84 51.53 9.05 -31.77
C PRO A 84 52.06 10.19 -32.67
N TYR A 85 51.26 11.24 -32.86
CA TYR A 85 51.59 12.46 -33.62
C TYR A 85 50.96 13.68 -32.95
N GLU A 86 51.68 14.81 -32.90
CA GLU A 86 51.18 16.06 -32.26
C GLU A 86 49.91 16.58 -32.91
N GLU A 87 49.73 16.39 -34.22
CA GLU A 87 48.55 16.80 -34.97
C GLU A 87 47.27 16.06 -34.54
N LEU A 88 47.39 14.89 -33.92
CA LEU A 88 46.27 14.10 -33.43
C LEU A 88 45.82 14.50 -32.00
N VAL A 89 46.67 15.25 -31.28
CA VAL A 89 46.36 15.67 -29.89
C VAL A 89 45.04 16.38 -29.75
N PRO A 90 44.66 17.38 -30.59
CA PRO A 90 43.39 18.06 -30.49
C PRO A 90 42.20 17.14 -30.76
N LEU A 91 42.32 16.21 -31.72
CA LEU A 91 41.27 15.24 -32.06
C LEU A 91 41.05 14.25 -30.93
N LEU A 92 42.14 13.70 -30.38
CA LEU A 92 42.04 12.77 -29.25
C LEU A 92 41.49 13.46 -27.98
N ALA A 93 41.84 14.71 -27.73
CA ALA A 93 41.27 15.50 -26.66
C ALA A 93 39.73 15.67 -26.81
N ARG A 94 39.27 15.92 -28.03
CA ARG A 94 37.85 16.06 -28.34
C ARG A 94 37.09 14.73 -28.15
N ILE A 95 37.67 13.62 -28.63
CA ILE A 95 37.07 12.27 -28.43
C ILE A 95 37.00 11.94 -26.94
N ARG A 96 38.06 12.20 -26.16
CA ARG A 96 38.03 12.00 -24.70
C ARG A 96 36.97 12.86 -24.00
N ALA A 97 36.78 14.11 -24.43
CA ALA A 97 35.74 14.98 -23.89
C ALA A 97 34.34 14.46 -24.20
N GLN A 98 34.11 13.98 -25.43
CA GLN A 98 32.82 13.38 -25.82
C GLN A 98 32.56 12.07 -25.07
N ASN A 99 33.53 11.17 -24.95
CA ASN A 99 33.38 9.92 -24.22
C ASN A 99 33.09 10.16 -22.73
N ARG A 100 33.73 11.16 -22.11
CA ARG A 100 33.42 11.57 -20.74
C ARG A 100 32.00 12.07 -20.62
N LEU A 101 31.51 12.89 -21.54
CA LEU A 101 30.15 13.41 -21.53
C LEU A 101 29.12 12.28 -21.70
N ILE A 102 29.37 11.35 -22.62
CA ILE A 102 28.50 10.18 -22.83
C ILE A 102 28.41 9.34 -21.55
N ARG A 103 29.57 8.97 -20.96
CA ARG A 103 29.58 8.22 -19.69
C ARG A 103 28.85 8.94 -18.56
N GLN A 104 29.07 10.25 -18.43
CA GLN A 104 28.36 11.05 -17.43
C GLN A 104 26.85 11.07 -17.67
N GLN A 105 26.41 11.15 -18.93
CA GLN A 105 24.99 11.07 -19.27
C GLN A 105 24.40 9.68 -18.97
N GLU A 106 25.11 8.62 -19.30
CA GLU A 106 24.71 7.23 -19.00
C GLU A 106 24.64 6.99 -17.48
N GLU A 107 25.61 7.47 -16.72
CA GLU A 107 25.60 7.39 -15.25
C GLU A 107 24.43 8.15 -14.66
N THR A 108 24.18 9.38 -15.13
CA THR A 108 23.05 10.22 -14.68
C THR A 108 21.71 9.55 -15.01
N LEU A 109 21.56 9.04 -16.24
CA LEU A 109 20.34 8.34 -16.66
C LEU A 109 20.14 7.06 -15.83
N GLY A 110 21.20 6.30 -15.61
CA GLY A 110 21.16 5.10 -14.77
C GLY A 110 20.80 5.42 -13.32
N GLN A 111 21.32 6.53 -12.77
CA GLN A 111 20.97 6.99 -11.43
C GLN A 111 19.50 7.41 -11.36
N THR A 112 19.04 8.27 -12.27
CA THR A 112 17.65 8.72 -12.32
C THR A 112 16.66 7.54 -12.41
N ARG A 113 17.01 6.52 -13.22
CA ARG A 113 16.19 5.31 -13.34
C ARG A 113 16.14 4.50 -12.04
N ARG A 114 17.28 4.38 -11.34
CA ARG A 114 17.35 3.70 -10.03
C ARG A 114 16.56 4.45 -8.98
N ASP A 115 16.70 5.78 -8.93
CA ASP A 115 15.97 6.63 -7.98
C ASP A 115 14.46 6.56 -8.22
N PHE A 116 14.01 6.59 -9.47
CA PHE A 116 12.61 6.40 -9.82
C PHE A 116 12.10 5.01 -9.40
N ALA A 117 12.84 3.95 -9.69
CA ALA A 117 12.49 2.60 -9.27
C ALA A 117 12.42 2.49 -7.74
N ALA A 118 13.40 3.05 -7.02
CA ALA A 118 13.42 3.03 -5.56
C ALA A 118 12.22 3.78 -4.95
N ILE A 119 11.83 4.92 -5.52
CA ILE A 119 10.66 5.67 -5.07
C ILE A 119 9.40 4.82 -5.28
N THR A 120 9.19 4.29 -6.48
CA THR A 120 7.98 3.53 -6.81
C THR A 120 7.89 2.21 -6.05
N GLU A 121 9.01 1.51 -5.82
CA GLU A 121 9.05 0.25 -5.06
C GLU A 121 8.78 0.44 -3.56
N ASN A 122 9.14 1.59 -2.98
CA ASN A 122 8.85 1.90 -1.59
C ASN A 122 7.46 2.51 -1.35
N MET A 123 6.68 2.75 -2.40
CA MET A 123 5.28 3.14 -2.27
C MET A 123 4.45 1.94 -1.81
N GLY A 124 3.59 2.16 -0.79
CA GLY A 124 2.60 1.16 -0.36
C GLY A 124 1.47 0.99 -1.36
N GLU A 125 1.22 2.00 -2.18
CA GLU A 125 0.21 2.04 -3.22
C GLU A 125 0.65 1.27 -4.46
N SER A 126 -0.29 0.65 -5.15
CA SER A 126 -0.04 0.01 -6.45
C SER A 126 0.19 1.07 -7.52
N PHE A 127 1.28 0.95 -8.27
CA PHE A 127 1.66 1.85 -9.34
C PHE A 127 1.87 1.09 -10.65
N LEU A 128 1.19 1.54 -11.72
CA LEU A 128 1.35 1.05 -13.09
C LEU A 128 1.56 2.23 -14.04
N LEU A 129 2.61 2.16 -14.86
CA LEU A 129 2.83 3.06 -15.99
C LEU A 129 2.57 2.30 -17.28
N LEU A 130 1.70 2.83 -18.11
CA LEU A 130 1.20 2.20 -19.34
C LEU A 130 1.58 3.02 -20.56
N ASP A 131 1.84 2.34 -21.68
CA ASP A 131 1.95 2.97 -22.98
C ASP A 131 0.54 3.18 -23.63
N LYS A 132 0.53 3.75 -24.87
CA LYS A 132 -0.71 3.97 -25.64
C LYS A 132 -1.46 2.68 -26.02
N ARG A 133 -0.82 1.51 -25.93
CA ARG A 133 -1.39 0.20 -26.24
C ARG A 133 -1.73 -0.61 -25.00
N LEU A 134 -1.72 0.04 -23.82
CA LEU A 134 -1.91 -0.59 -22.51
C LEU A 134 -0.84 -1.62 -22.14
N ASN A 135 0.35 -1.58 -22.76
CA ASN A 135 1.48 -2.36 -22.28
C ASN A 135 2.07 -1.73 -21.03
N VAL A 136 2.42 -2.55 -20.07
CA VAL A 136 3.01 -2.10 -18.81
C VAL A 136 4.49 -1.75 -19.03
N LEU A 137 4.80 -0.47 -18.92
CA LEU A 137 6.17 0.05 -19.00
C LEU A 137 6.92 -0.06 -17.67
N SER A 138 6.18 0.10 -16.57
CA SER A 138 6.72 -0.01 -15.22
C SER A 138 5.61 -0.36 -14.24
N ARG A 139 5.92 -1.17 -13.25
CA ARG A 139 5.06 -1.48 -12.12
C ARG A 139 5.90 -1.66 -10.86
N ASN A 140 5.33 -1.39 -9.70
CA ASN A 140 5.94 -1.71 -8.41
C ASN A 140 5.44 -3.06 -7.87
N VAL A 141 6.03 -3.51 -6.76
CA VAL A 141 5.65 -4.79 -6.12
C VAL A 141 4.18 -4.78 -5.71
N SER A 142 3.66 -3.67 -5.17
CA SER A 142 2.27 -3.55 -4.75
C SER A 142 1.28 -3.73 -5.90
N ALA A 143 1.64 -3.38 -7.13
CA ALA A 143 0.80 -3.54 -8.31
C ALA A 143 0.59 -5.03 -8.70
N SER A 144 1.39 -5.95 -8.18
CA SER A 144 1.21 -7.40 -8.43
C SER A 144 -0.10 -7.95 -7.84
N TYR A 145 -0.69 -7.25 -6.87
CA TYR A 145 -2.02 -7.59 -6.34
C TYR A 145 -3.15 -7.24 -7.31
N LEU A 146 -2.96 -6.20 -8.13
CA LEU A 146 -3.95 -5.76 -9.13
C LEU A 146 -3.76 -6.50 -10.46
N LEU A 147 -2.53 -6.73 -10.84
CA LEU A 147 -2.13 -7.33 -12.10
C LEU A 147 -1.07 -8.40 -11.83
N PRO A 148 -1.43 -9.69 -11.86
CA PRO A 148 -0.46 -10.77 -11.76
C PRO A 148 0.62 -10.65 -12.83
N ALA A 149 1.85 -11.10 -12.50
CA ALA A 149 2.92 -11.09 -13.48
C ALA A 149 2.56 -12.01 -14.66
N PRO A 150 2.80 -11.59 -15.93
CA PRO A 150 2.59 -12.45 -17.06
C PRO A 150 3.55 -13.66 -16.99
N PRO A 151 3.17 -14.80 -17.61
CA PRO A 151 4.08 -15.91 -17.77
C PRO A 151 5.34 -15.49 -18.54
N ASP A 152 6.46 -16.18 -18.28
CA ASP A 152 7.74 -15.89 -18.94
C ASP A 152 7.60 -15.86 -20.47
N GLY A 153 7.96 -14.73 -21.09
CA GLY A 153 7.98 -14.53 -22.53
C GLY A 153 6.72 -13.87 -23.11
N GLU A 154 5.70 -13.59 -22.34
CA GLU A 154 4.54 -12.81 -22.79
C GLU A 154 4.69 -11.31 -22.52
N ALA A 155 4.12 -10.49 -23.42
CA ALA A 155 4.07 -9.05 -23.22
C ALA A 155 3.14 -8.71 -22.03
N ASP A 156 3.66 -7.94 -21.09
CA ASP A 156 2.91 -7.44 -19.94
C ASP A 156 1.90 -6.37 -20.42
N ASN A 157 0.66 -6.78 -20.62
CA ASN A 157 -0.39 -5.92 -21.15
C ASN A 157 -1.63 -5.98 -20.26
N LEU A 158 -2.20 -4.83 -19.94
CA LEU A 158 -3.31 -4.68 -19.00
C LEU A 158 -4.55 -5.50 -19.40
N ASN A 159 -4.82 -5.64 -20.71
CA ASN A 159 -5.97 -6.40 -21.21
C ASN A 159 -5.80 -7.92 -21.11
N ARG A 160 -4.58 -8.42 -20.96
CA ARG A 160 -4.27 -9.86 -20.96
C ARG A 160 -3.96 -10.41 -19.59
N GLY A 161 -3.59 -9.55 -18.65
CA GLY A 161 -3.09 -9.93 -17.33
C GLY A 161 -4.15 -10.27 -16.27
N GLY A 162 -5.44 -10.42 -16.65
CA GLY A 162 -6.51 -10.70 -15.67
C GLY A 162 -6.87 -9.50 -14.78
N CYS A 163 -6.51 -8.28 -15.21
CA CYS A 163 -6.88 -7.04 -14.53
C CYS A 163 -8.42 -6.83 -14.58
N PRO A 164 -9.04 -6.30 -13.52
CA PRO A 164 -10.46 -5.95 -13.54
C PRO A 164 -10.80 -5.00 -14.71
N GLU A 165 -11.93 -5.27 -15.37
CA GLU A 165 -12.36 -4.52 -16.55
C GLU A 165 -12.53 -3.02 -16.26
N GLU A 166 -12.91 -2.67 -15.03
CA GLU A 166 -13.05 -1.30 -14.56
C GLU A 166 -11.74 -0.52 -14.61
N ILE A 167 -10.62 -1.16 -14.25
CA ILE A 167 -9.28 -0.57 -14.30
C ILE A 167 -8.84 -0.38 -15.75
N VAL A 168 -9.11 -1.37 -16.61
CA VAL A 168 -8.83 -1.28 -18.05
C VAL A 168 -9.57 -0.10 -18.66
N ARG A 169 -10.88 0.02 -18.41
CA ARG A 169 -11.70 1.14 -18.89
C ARG A 169 -11.23 2.49 -18.34
N ALA A 170 -10.75 2.53 -17.09
CA ALA A 170 -10.19 3.77 -16.52
C ALA A 170 -8.89 4.18 -17.23
N ALA A 171 -8.01 3.21 -17.51
CA ALA A 171 -6.79 3.45 -18.27
C ALA A 171 -7.08 3.91 -19.72
N GLU A 172 -8.06 3.33 -20.40
CA GLU A 172 -8.50 3.76 -21.74
C GLU A 172 -9.04 5.19 -21.74
N ARG A 173 -9.82 5.56 -20.72
CA ARG A 173 -10.31 6.93 -20.57
C ARG A 173 -9.16 7.92 -20.30
N ALA A 174 -8.16 7.49 -19.54
CA ALA A 174 -6.95 8.29 -19.33
C ALA A 174 -6.20 8.49 -20.65
N LEU A 175 -6.04 7.44 -21.48
CA LEU A 175 -5.46 7.57 -22.82
C LEU A 175 -6.28 8.45 -23.76
N ALA A 176 -7.59 8.61 -23.51
CA ALA A 176 -8.44 9.59 -24.18
C ALA A 176 -8.38 11.00 -23.57
N GLY A 177 -7.45 11.25 -22.64
CA GLY A 177 -7.21 12.56 -22.03
C GLY A 177 -8.07 12.87 -20.81
N ARG A 178 -8.81 11.90 -20.26
CA ARG A 178 -9.74 12.10 -19.14
C ARG A 178 -9.23 11.36 -17.90
N ARG A 179 -8.85 12.11 -16.86
CA ARG A 179 -8.60 11.54 -15.54
C ARG A 179 -9.87 10.82 -15.05
N THR A 180 -9.70 9.61 -14.56
CA THR A 180 -10.79 8.77 -14.06
C THR A 180 -10.46 8.30 -12.65
N GLU A 181 -11.43 8.38 -11.76
CA GLU A 181 -11.36 7.90 -10.39
C GLU A 181 -12.51 6.93 -10.15
N LEU A 182 -12.24 5.83 -9.48
CA LEU A 182 -13.26 4.83 -9.11
C LEU A 182 -12.83 4.06 -7.87
N THR A 183 -13.82 3.55 -7.15
CA THR A 183 -13.61 2.58 -6.06
C THR A 183 -14.10 1.23 -6.55
N LEU A 184 -13.31 0.19 -6.33
CA LEU A 184 -13.70 -1.18 -6.65
C LEU A 184 -13.38 -2.13 -5.48
N GLU A 185 -14.20 -3.16 -5.35
CA GLU A 185 -13.97 -4.23 -4.40
C GLU A 185 -13.33 -5.42 -5.13
N MET A 186 -12.20 -5.90 -4.58
CA MET A 186 -11.46 -7.02 -5.14
C MET A 186 -10.82 -7.84 -4.01
N HIS A 187 -11.05 -9.16 -3.98
CA HIS A 187 -10.52 -10.07 -2.95
C HIS A 187 -10.81 -9.59 -1.52
N GLU A 188 -12.06 -9.19 -1.26
CA GLU A 188 -12.52 -8.68 0.05
C GLU A 188 -11.80 -7.39 0.51
N ARG A 189 -11.18 -6.65 -0.41
CA ARG A 189 -10.53 -5.35 -0.18
C ARG A 189 -11.10 -4.28 -1.09
N TYR A 190 -11.09 -3.06 -0.62
CA TYR A 190 -11.52 -1.88 -1.37
C TYR A 190 -10.31 -1.11 -1.87
N TYR A 191 -10.27 -0.86 -3.18
CA TYR A 191 -9.21 -0.08 -3.81
C TYR A 191 -9.78 1.19 -4.42
N TYR A 192 -9.20 2.33 -4.06
CA TYR A 192 -9.45 3.59 -4.75
C TYR A 192 -8.44 3.74 -5.88
N VAL A 193 -8.94 3.69 -7.11
CA VAL A 193 -8.12 3.67 -8.33
C VAL A 193 -8.20 5.02 -9.02
N ILE A 194 -7.04 5.57 -9.37
CA ILE A 194 -6.88 6.81 -10.13
C ILE A 194 -6.12 6.49 -11.39
N ALA A 195 -6.73 6.74 -12.55
CA ALA A 195 -6.09 6.66 -13.86
C ALA A 195 -5.92 8.06 -14.45
N THR A 196 -4.67 8.44 -14.77
CA THR A 196 -4.32 9.78 -15.23
C THR A 196 -3.49 9.72 -16.51
N PRO A 197 -3.77 10.58 -17.54
CA PRO A 197 -2.97 10.64 -18.74
C PRO A 197 -1.56 11.17 -18.46
N VAL A 198 -0.57 10.60 -19.15
CA VAL A 198 0.82 11.10 -19.16
C VAL A 198 1.05 11.89 -20.42
N PHE A 199 1.47 13.15 -20.28
CA PHE A 199 1.74 14.03 -21.38
C PHE A 199 3.26 14.20 -21.60
N SER A 200 3.70 14.17 -22.86
CA SER A 200 5.01 14.62 -23.29
C SER A 200 4.81 15.53 -24.49
N GLU A 201 5.44 16.71 -24.50
CA GLU A 201 5.32 17.70 -25.58
C GLU A 201 3.86 17.98 -26.02
N ASN A 202 2.95 18.08 -25.05
CA ASN A 202 1.52 18.31 -25.27
C ASN A 202 0.77 17.14 -25.95
N GLN A 203 1.37 15.95 -26.05
CA GLN A 203 0.76 14.73 -26.56
C GLN A 203 0.66 13.68 -25.46
N ILE A 204 -0.46 12.94 -25.44
CA ILE A 204 -0.61 11.81 -24.53
C ILE A 204 0.35 10.70 -25.01
N THR A 205 1.28 10.31 -24.12
CA THR A 205 2.26 9.23 -24.38
C THR A 205 1.90 7.93 -23.69
N GLY A 206 1.05 8.00 -22.65
CA GLY A 206 0.66 6.84 -21.87
C GLY A 206 -0.35 7.21 -20.78
N ALA A 207 -0.52 6.33 -19.82
CA ALA A 207 -1.33 6.53 -18.63
C ALA A 207 -0.62 6.01 -17.38
N VAL A 208 -0.85 6.67 -16.24
CA VAL A 208 -0.50 6.17 -14.92
C VAL A 208 -1.78 5.68 -14.25
N VAL A 209 -1.73 4.49 -13.68
CA VAL A 209 -2.77 3.95 -12.81
C VAL A 209 -2.18 3.76 -11.41
N ILE A 210 -2.82 4.39 -10.43
CA ILE A 210 -2.48 4.24 -9.01
C ILE A 210 -3.69 3.64 -8.31
N ALA A 211 -3.47 2.63 -7.45
CA ALA A 211 -4.52 2.09 -6.61
C ALA A 211 -4.09 2.09 -5.15
N LEU A 212 -4.94 2.68 -4.33
CA LEU A 212 -4.78 2.79 -2.88
C LEU A 212 -5.70 1.78 -2.21
N ASP A 213 -5.19 0.98 -1.29
CA ASP A 213 -6.01 0.14 -0.42
C ASP A 213 -6.75 1.06 0.57
N THR A 214 -8.06 1.13 0.42
CA THR A 214 -8.95 1.95 1.27
C THR A 214 -9.85 1.08 2.14
N THR A 215 -9.51 -0.21 2.31
CA THR A 215 -10.35 -1.20 2.98
C THR A 215 -10.73 -0.76 4.39
N GLU A 216 -9.77 -0.35 5.21
CA GLU A 216 -10.05 0.11 6.56
C GLU A 216 -10.96 1.35 6.59
N ARG A 217 -10.77 2.27 5.65
CA ARG A 217 -11.59 3.48 5.55
C ARG A 217 -13.02 3.13 5.16
N GLU A 218 -13.20 2.33 4.12
CA GLU A 218 -14.53 1.91 3.64
C GLU A 218 -15.27 1.08 4.70
N GLN A 219 -14.58 0.19 5.39
CA GLN A 219 -15.16 -0.58 6.50
C GLN A 219 -15.60 0.35 7.65
N ARG A 220 -14.77 1.32 8.04
CA ARG A 220 -15.14 2.32 9.06
C ARG A 220 -16.34 3.17 8.62
N GLU A 221 -16.37 3.60 7.36
CA GLU A 221 -17.51 4.36 6.82
C GLU A 221 -18.79 3.52 6.71
N ALA A 222 -18.67 2.24 6.37
CA ALA A 222 -19.80 1.31 6.36
C ALA A 222 -20.39 1.10 7.77
N LEU A 223 -19.54 0.82 8.77
CA LEU A 223 -19.94 0.70 10.17
C LEU A 223 -20.59 1.99 10.69
N ARG A 224 -20.08 3.16 10.32
CA ARG A 224 -20.67 4.45 10.70
C ARG A 224 -22.04 4.66 10.06
N ARG A 225 -22.20 4.29 8.78
CA ARG A 225 -23.51 4.38 8.08
C ARG A 225 -24.54 3.45 8.71
N GLU A 226 -24.13 2.20 8.99
CA GLU A 226 -24.96 1.21 9.66
C GLU A 226 -25.38 1.68 11.06
N PHE A 227 -24.43 2.19 11.84
CA PHE A 227 -24.71 2.77 13.16
C PHE A 227 -25.75 3.89 13.07
N SER A 228 -25.57 4.87 12.18
CA SER A 228 -26.51 5.99 12.02
C SER A 228 -27.91 5.53 11.60
N ALA A 229 -27.99 4.52 10.73
CA ALA A 229 -29.28 3.94 10.32
C ALA A 229 -29.96 3.22 11.49
N ASN A 230 -29.20 2.42 12.25
CA ASN A 230 -29.71 1.70 13.41
C ASN A 230 -30.16 2.63 14.53
N VAL A 231 -29.38 3.69 14.84
CA VAL A 231 -29.79 4.75 15.78
C VAL A 231 -31.12 5.37 15.37
N SER A 232 -31.24 5.78 14.10
CA SER A 232 -32.48 6.41 13.60
C SER A 232 -33.68 5.47 13.74
N HIS A 233 -33.51 4.19 13.46
CA HIS A 233 -34.55 3.20 13.56
C HIS A 233 -34.97 2.91 15.02
N GLU A 234 -33.95 2.73 15.92
CA GLU A 234 -34.21 2.42 17.34
C GLU A 234 -34.77 3.63 18.13
N LEU A 235 -34.50 4.88 17.69
CA LEU A 235 -35.13 6.09 18.24
C LEU A 235 -36.55 6.26 17.72
N LYS A 236 -36.84 5.99 16.45
CA LYS A 236 -38.16 6.20 15.83
C LYS A 236 -39.23 5.28 16.45
N THR A 237 -38.86 4.05 16.77
CA THR A 237 -39.83 3.05 17.28
C THR A 237 -40.48 3.49 18.59
N PRO A 238 -39.75 3.78 19.70
CA PRO A 238 -40.36 4.24 20.96
C PRO A 238 -41.09 5.59 20.80
N LEU A 239 -40.53 6.50 19.98
CA LEU A 239 -41.16 7.79 19.72
C LEU A 239 -42.53 7.64 19.03
N THR A 240 -42.63 6.73 18.06
CA THR A 240 -43.90 6.42 17.40
C THR A 240 -44.91 5.83 18.39
N SER A 241 -44.49 4.93 19.31
CA SER A 241 -45.34 4.35 20.34
C SER A 241 -45.83 5.41 21.33
N ILE A 242 -44.92 6.26 21.83
CA ILE A 242 -45.25 7.38 22.71
C ILE A 242 -46.29 8.30 22.05
N SER A 243 -46.04 8.71 20.81
CA SER A 243 -46.94 9.59 20.05
C SER A 243 -48.29 8.95 19.83
N GLY A 244 -48.35 7.66 19.47
CA GLY A 244 -49.61 6.95 19.25
C GLY A 244 -50.44 6.80 20.54
N PHE A 245 -49.81 6.41 21.65
CA PHE A 245 -50.52 6.34 22.93
C PHE A 245 -50.98 7.72 23.40
N ALA A 246 -50.16 8.76 23.24
CA ALA A 246 -50.54 10.13 23.58
C ALA A 246 -51.72 10.65 22.72
N GLU A 247 -51.72 10.35 21.42
CA GLU A 247 -52.81 10.70 20.50
C GLU A 247 -54.11 10.03 20.89
N LEU A 248 -54.11 8.73 21.23
CA LEU A 248 -55.28 8.01 21.67
C LEU A 248 -55.85 8.59 22.97
N LEU A 249 -55.01 8.98 23.93
CA LEU A 249 -55.40 9.66 25.16
C LEU A 249 -55.97 11.05 24.88
N ALA A 250 -55.33 11.84 24.02
CA ALA A 250 -55.73 13.21 23.68
C ALA A 250 -57.10 13.26 22.97
N ASN A 251 -57.38 12.25 22.14
CA ASN A 251 -58.65 12.15 21.41
C ASN A 251 -59.79 11.49 22.20
N GLY A 252 -59.54 11.13 23.47
CA GLY A 252 -60.55 10.48 24.31
C GLY A 252 -60.98 9.08 23.85
N MET A 253 -60.11 8.42 23.06
CA MET A 253 -60.36 7.07 22.51
C MET A 253 -60.03 5.94 23.51
N VAL A 254 -59.47 6.28 24.67
CA VAL A 254 -59.10 5.33 25.72
C VAL A 254 -60.13 5.33 26.81
N PRO A 255 -60.69 4.15 27.18
CA PRO A 255 -61.64 4.06 28.31
C PRO A 255 -60.99 4.57 29.61
N PRO A 256 -61.72 5.25 30.50
CA PRO A 256 -61.22 5.83 31.73
C PRO A 256 -60.38 4.86 32.59
N GLU A 257 -60.78 3.59 32.63
CA GLU A 257 -60.16 2.52 33.41
C GLU A 257 -58.75 2.18 32.87
N ARG A 258 -58.44 2.46 31.57
CA ARG A 258 -57.20 2.15 30.91
C ARG A 258 -56.28 3.36 30.75
N VAL A 259 -56.68 4.56 31.11
CA VAL A 259 -55.87 5.78 31.01
C VAL A 259 -54.52 5.62 31.74
N GLY A 260 -54.55 5.03 32.94
CA GLY A 260 -53.33 4.76 33.73
C GLY A 260 -52.39 3.76 33.06
N GLU A 261 -52.89 2.76 32.37
CA GLU A 261 -52.11 1.78 31.60
C GLU A 261 -51.36 2.46 30.44
N PHE A 262 -52.08 3.23 29.61
CA PHE A 262 -51.48 3.97 28.49
C PHE A 262 -50.46 5.03 28.93
N ALA A 263 -50.74 5.75 30.03
CA ALA A 263 -49.78 6.68 30.60
C ALA A 263 -48.53 5.95 31.13
N GLY A 264 -48.72 4.76 31.72
CA GLY A 264 -47.60 3.89 32.12
C GLY A 264 -46.78 3.39 30.95
N ASP A 265 -47.41 3.09 29.83
CA ASP A 265 -46.67 2.66 28.60
C ASP A 265 -45.90 3.81 27.97
N ILE A 266 -46.45 5.03 27.94
CA ILE A 266 -45.71 6.25 27.54
C ILE A 266 -44.49 6.44 28.43
N TYR A 267 -44.65 6.32 29.75
CA TYR A 267 -43.54 6.48 30.70
C TYR A 267 -42.45 5.43 30.49
N LYS A 268 -42.82 4.14 30.30
CA LYS A 268 -41.87 3.06 30.01
C LYS A 268 -41.07 3.30 28.73
N GLU A 269 -41.77 3.67 27.63
CA GLU A 269 -41.10 3.95 26.36
C GLU A 269 -40.21 5.22 26.43
N SER A 270 -40.58 6.23 27.24
CA SER A 270 -39.77 7.42 27.48
C SER A 270 -38.50 7.07 28.27
N GLN A 271 -38.59 6.24 29.31
CA GLN A 271 -37.42 5.75 30.05
C GLN A 271 -36.45 4.95 29.16
N ARG A 272 -37.01 4.10 28.30
CA ARG A 272 -36.24 3.33 27.33
C ARG A 272 -35.54 4.23 26.33
N LEU A 273 -36.20 5.29 25.85
CA LEU A 273 -35.62 6.26 24.92
C LEU A 273 -34.46 7.02 25.57
N MET A 274 -34.60 7.44 26.83
CA MET A 274 -33.54 8.08 27.59
C MET A 274 -32.33 7.16 27.74
N ALA A 275 -32.51 5.91 28.16
CA ALA A 275 -31.45 4.94 28.28
C ALA A 275 -30.67 4.72 26.94
N LEU A 276 -31.42 4.68 25.83
CA LEU A 276 -30.82 4.56 24.50
C LEU A 276 -29.97 5.78 24.13
N VAL A 277 -30.44 6.99 24.46
CA VAL A 277 -29.69 8.24 24.21
C VAL A 277 -28.44 8.26 25.07
N ASP A 278 -28.51 7.88 26.35
CA ASP A 278 -27.37 7.81 27.24
C ASP A 278 -26.31 6.82 26.73
N ASP A 279 -26.72 5.62 26.29
CA ASP A 279 -25.83 4.62 25.70
C ASP A 279 -25.15 5.12 24.42
N ILE A 280 -25.87 5.88 23.57
CA ILE A 280 -25.31 6.47 22.35
C ILE A 280 -24.26 7.53 22.68
N ILE A 281 -24.52 8.40 23.68
CA ILE A 281 -23.59 9.43 24.12
C ILE A 281 -22.33 8.79 24.68
N GLU A 282 -22.49 7.76 25.53
CA GLU A 282 -21.36 7.06 26.13
C GLU A 282 -20.51 6.34 25.09
N LEU A 283 -21.16 5.64 24.13
CA LEU A 283 -20.45 5.00 23.04
C LEU A 283 -19.68 6.04 22.17
N SER A 284 -20.30 7.19 21.88
CA SER A 284 -19.64 8.29 21.16
C SER A 284 -18.41 8.81 21.89
N ARG A 285 -18.47 8.95 23.22
CA ARG A 285 -17.32 9.37 24.04
C ARG A 285 -16.19 8.37 24.03
N LEU A 286 -16.52 7.07 24.03
CA LEU A 286 -15.50 6.00 23.97
C LEU A 286 -14.85 5.88 22.59
N GLU A 287 -15.50 6.39 21.54
CA GLU A 287 -14.99 6.37 20.15
C GLU A 287 -14.19 7.62 19.76
N GLU A 288 -14.36 8.72 20.49
CA GLU A 288 -13.59 9.94 20.26
C GLU A 288 -12.16 9.78 20.78
N GLU A 289 -11.18 9.53 19.88
CA GLU A 289 -9.74 9.49 20.18
C GLU A 289 -9.15 10.86 20.59
N THR A 290 -9.96 11.85 20.96
CA THR A 290 -9.55 13.22 21.23
C THR A 290 -8.94 13.38 22.63
N ALA A 291 -7.62 13.39 22.72
CA ALA A 291 -6.75 13.53 23.88
C ALA A 291 -6.63 12.25 24.72
N ALA A 292 -5.41 11.92 25.15
CA ALA A 292 -5.17 10.81 26.07
C ALA A 292 -6.04 11.03 27.32
N PRO A 293 -7.04 10.17 27.57
CA PRO A 293 -7.91 10.35 28.72
C PRO A 293 -7.08 10.27 30.01
N GLU A 294 -7.44 11.08 31.00
CA GLU A 294 -6.79 11.01 32.32
C GLU A 294 -7.02 9.63 32.92
N THR A 295 -5.94 8.87 33.06
CA THR A 295 -5.97 7.56 33.70
C THR A 295 -5.63 7.71 35.16
N GLU A 296 -6.38 7.00 36.00
CA GLU A 296 -6.16 6.93 37.45
C GLU A 296 -6.08 5.47 37.92
N SER A 297 -5.66 5.29 39.15
CA SER A 297 -5.62 3.99 39.82
C SER A 297 -7.02 3.64 40.33
N VAL A 298 -7.65 2.64 39.73
CA VAL A 298 -9.04 2.23 40.05
C VAL A 298 -9.06 0.81 40.59
N ASP A 299 -9.64 0.63 41.78
CA ASP A 299 -9.91 -0.70 42.32
C ASP A 299 -11.23 -1.26 41.77
N LEU A 300 -11.13 -2.28 40.93
CA LEU A 300 -12.28 -2.96 40.32
C LEU A 300 -13.17 -3.67 41.35
N TYR A 301 -12.61 -4.12 42.47
CA TYR A 301 -13.41 -4.73 43.52
C TYR A 301 -14.34 -3.71 44.18
N ALA A 302 -13.82 -2.54 44.54
CA ALA A 302 -14.60 -1.44 45.11
C ALA A 302 -15.68 -0.96 44.07
N LEU A 303 -15.29 -0.84 42.82
CA LEU A 303 -16.21 -0.46 41.72
C LEU A 303 -17.33 -1.47 41.51
N ALA A 304 -17.02 -2.78 41.60
CA ALA A 304 -18.02 -3.84 41.54
C ALA A 304 -18.95 -3.81 42.75
N GLU A 305 -18.45 -3.52 43.97
CA GLU A 305 -19.28 -3.37 45.16
C GLU A 305 -20.27 -2.21 45.05
N GLU A 306 -19.83 -1.04 44.60
CA GLU A 306 -20.69 0.13 44.31
C GLU A 306 -21.76 -0.22 43.28
N THR A 307 -21.36 -0.88 42.17
CA THR A 307 -22.27 -1.28 41.09
C THR A 307 -23.33 -2.28 41.57
N LEU A 308 -22.92 -3.32 42.31
CA LEU A 308 -23.86 -4.32 42.84
C LEU A 308 -24.82 -3.72 43.84
N ALA A 309 -24.39 -2.75 44.69
CA ALA A 309 -25.25 -2.02 45.57
C ALA A 309 -26.34 -1.25 44.81
N SER A 310 -26.01 -0.61 43.70
CA SER A 310 -26.96 0.10 42.84
C SER A 310 -27.97 -0.83 42.12
N LEU A 311 -27.56 -2.03 41.74
CA LEU A 311 -28.38 -3.03 41.05
C LEU A 311 -29.19 -3.92 41.99
N ARG A 312 -28.95 -3.89 43.30
CA ARG A 312 -29.68 -4.71 44.30
C ARG A 312 -31.19 -4.60 44.21
N PRO A 313 -31.81 -3.41 44.08
CA PRO A 313 -33.28 -3.32 43.98
C PRO A 313 -33.83 -3.96 42.69
N ALA A 314 -33.02 -3.93 41.60
CA ALA A 314 -33.43 -4.58 40.35
C ALA A 314 -33.30 -6.12 40.43
N ALA A 315 -32.25 -6.61 41.08
CA ALA A 315 -32.02 -8.02 41.31
C ALA A 315 -33.08 -8.61 42.25
N GLU A 316 -33.42 -7.92 43.36
CA GLU A 316 -34.49 -8.34 44.27
C GLU A 316 -35.84 -8.46 43.59
N ARG A 317 -36.23 -7.51 42.73
CA ARG A 317 -37.48 -7.59 41.95
C ARG A 317 -37.54 -8.79 41.00
N ARG A 318 -36.38 -9.34 40.63
CA ARG A 318 -36.23 -10.48 39.73
C ARG A 318 -35.91 -11.80 40.45
N ASP A 319 -35.82 -11.77 41.78
CA ASP A 319 -35.42 -12.92 42.58
C ASP A 319 -34.04 -13.46 42.20
N VAL A 320 -33.04 -12.53 42.05
CA VAL A 320 -31.68 -12.83 41.65
C VAL A 320 -30.71 -12.50 42.79
N THR A 321 -29.89 -13.47 43.19
CA THR A 321 -28.87 -13.30 44.24
C THR A 321 -27.60 -12.72 43.69
N LEU A 322 -27.12 -11.61 44.30
CA LEU A 322 -25.82 -11.00 43.93
C LEU A 322 -24.72 -11.41 44.89
N THR A 323 -23.58 -11.83 44.36
CA THR A 323 -22.41 -12.23 45.13
C THR A 323 -21.14 -11.56 44.55
N LEU A 324 -20.33 -10.94 45.44
CA LEU A 324 -19.01 -10.39 45.12
C LEU A 324 -17.93 -11.30 45.72
N ARG A 325 -16.90 -11.63 44.94
CA ARG A 325 -15.77 -12.47 45.34
C ARG A 325 -14.45 -11.81 44.92
N GLY A 326 -13.36 -12.20 45.57
CA GLY A 326 -12.02 -11.71 45.25
C GLY A 326 -11.51 -10.77 46.33
N GLY A 327 -10.81 -9.71 45.92
CA GLY A 327 -10.20 -8.72 46.75
C GLY A 327 -9.65 -7.55 45.94
N GLU A 328 -8.75 -6.75 46.49
CA GLU A 328 -8.16 -5.60 45.83
C GLU A 328 -7.65 -5.95 44.41
N ALA A 329 -8.18 -5.28 43.40
CA ALA A 329 -7.94 -5.56 41.98
C ALA A 329 -7.74 -4.23 41.23
N VAL A 330 -6.55 -3.63 41.44
CA VAL A 330 -6.24 -2.29 40.92
C VAL A 330 -5.79 -2.35 39.46
N VAL A 331 -6.32 -1.44 38.66
CA VAL A 331 -5.92 -1.18 37.28
C VAL A 331 -5.71 0.31 37.03
N GLN A 332 -4.78 0.65 36.10
CA GLN A 332 -4.65 2.01 35.61
C GLN A 332 -5.63 2.23 34.46
N GLY A 333 -6.52 3.18 34.60
CA GLY A 333 -7.53 3.39 33.56
C GLY A 333 -8.46 4.57 33.81
N VAL A 334 -9.40 4.73 32.88
CA VAL A 334 -10.45 5.75 32.95
C VAL A 334 -11.58 5.20 33.80
N ARG A 335 -11.81 5.77 35.00
CA ARG A 335 -12.79 5.29 35.97
C ARG A 335 -14.19 5.14 35.38
N THR A 336 -14.64 6.13 34.59
CA THR A 336 -15.99 6.08 33.96
C THR A 336 -16.11 4.91 32.99
N ALA A 337 -15.11 4.66 32.13
CA ALA A 337 -15.13 3.55 31.19
C ALA A 337 -15.05 2.19 31.89
N LEU A 338 -14.26 2.08 32.98
CA LEU A 338 -14.22 0.88 33.82
C LEU A 338 -15.55 0.64 34.53
N GLN A 339 -16.22 1.70 34.96
CA GLN A 339 -17.55 1.64 35.56
C GLN A 339 -18.59 1.11 34.57
N GLU A 340 -18.53 1.56 33.30
CA GLU A 340 -19.39 1.07 32.23
C GLU A 340 -19.18 -0.43 31.97
N ILE A 341 -17.95 -0.92 32.02
CA ILE A 341 -17.69 -2.38 31.90
C ILE A 341 -18.42 -3.14 33.00
N VAL A 342 -18.21 -2.74 34.25
CA VAL A 342 -18.80 -3.44 35.41
C VAL A 342 -20.32 -3.35 35.36
N TYR A 343 -20.87 -2.15 35.15
CA TYR A 343 -22.31 -1.91 35.12
C TYR A 343 -23.01 -2.71 34.03
N ASN A 344 -22.53 -2.61 32.78
CA ASN A 344 -23.18 -3.29 31.65
C ASN A 344 -23.13 -4.82 31.77
N LEU A 345 -22.02 -5.37 32.28
CA LEU A 345 -21.94 -6.82 32.52
C LEU A 345 -22.88 -7.26 33.62
N CYS A 346 -22.94 -6.55 34.76
CA CYS A 346 -23.82 -6.88 35.88
C CYS A 346 -25.28 -6.67 35.55
N ASP A 347 -25.64 -5.59 34.86
CA ASP A 347 -27.03 -5.30 34.45
C ASP A 347 -27.55 -6.36 33.48
N ASN A 348 -26.73 -6.77 32.50
CA ASN A 348 -27.06 -7.88 31.60
C ASN A 348 -27.25 -9.20 32.38
N ALA A 349 -26.36 -9.52 33.32
CA ALA A 349 -26.45 -10.72 34.14
C ALA A 349 -27.70 -10.77 35.02
N VAL A 350 -28.19 -9.62 35.49
CA VAL A 350 -29.47 -9.50 36.21
C VAL A 350 -30.67 -9.54 35.25
N LYS A 351 -30.62 -8.83 34.14
CA LYS A 351 -31.69 -8.73 33.14
C LYS A 351 -32.05 -10.07 32.48
N TYR A 352 -31.04 -10.85 32.15
CA TYR A 352 -31.17 -12.13 31.43
C TYR A 352 -31.12 -13.35 32.37
N ASN A 353 -31.24 -13.14 33.69
CA ASN A 353 -31.28 -14.19 34.66
C ASN A 353 -32.69 -14.79 34.78
N ARG A 354 -32.76 -15.88 35.54
CA ARG A 354 -34.00 -16.58 35.90
C ARG A 354 -34.37 -16.24 37.34
N PRO A 355 -35.67 -16.31 37.71
CA PRO A 355 -36.08 -16.27 39.11
C PRO A 355 -35.39 -17.36 39.91
N GLY A 356 -34.86 -17.03 41.10
CA GLY A 356 -34.07 -17.93 41.93
C GLY A 356 -32.60 -18.10 41.46
N GLY A 357 -32.18 -17.39 40.41
CA GLY A 357 -30.82 -17.44 39.90
C GLY A 357 -29.83 -16.58 40.67
N SER A 358 -28.58 -16.57 40.19
CA SER A 358 -27.48 -15.83 40.82
C SER A 358 -26.59 -15.12 39.83
N VAL A 359 -25.97 -14.02 40.27
CA VAL A 359 -24.86 -13.32 39.60
C VAL A 359 -23.68 -13.32 40.54
N THR A 360 -22.53 -13.79 40.05
CA THR A 360 -21.28 -13.76 40.79
C THR A 360 -20.30 -12.86 40.05
N VAL A 361 -19.90 -11.77 40.70
CA VAL A 361 -18.82 -10.90 40.21
C VAL A 361 -17.54 -11.27 40.94
N THR A 362 -16.45 -11.46 40.20
CA THR A 362 -15.14 -11.76 40.78
C THR A 362 -14.16 -10.73 40.26
N ALA A 363 -13.47 -10.02 41.17
CA ALA A 363 -12.37 -9.12 40.87
C ALA A 363 -11.14 -9.57 41.66
N GLU A 364 -10.08 -9.97 40.95
CA GLU A 364 -8.89 -10.50 41.59
C GLU A 364 -7.62 -10.27 40.76
N LYS A 365 -6.48 -10.26 41.41
CA LYS A 365 -5.18 -10.28 40.74
C LYS A 365 -4.69 -11.72 40.60
N ARG A 366 -4.49 -12.18 39.33
CA ARG A 366 -4.15 -13.56 39.03
C ARG A 366 -2.98 -13.63 38.05
N GLY A 367 -1.85 -14.23 38.50
CA GLY A 367 -0.71 -14.47 37.56
C GLY A 367 -0.05 -13.19 37.02
N GLY A 368 -0.23 -12.02 37.66
CA GLY A 368 0.29 -10.73 37.19
C GLY A 368 -0.74 -9.91 36.40
N GLU A 369 -1.86 -10.48 35.99
CA GLU A 369 -3.00 -9.80 35.38
C GLU A 369 -4.06 -9.46 36.42
N THR A 370 -4.80 -8.36 36.19
CA THR A 370 -6.02 -8.07 36.95
C THR A 370 -7.21 -8.59 36.15
N VAL A 371 -8.06 -9.39 36.80
CA VAL A 371 -9.17 -10.08 36.15
C VAL A 371 -10.47 -9.67 36.79
N LEU A 372 -11.42 -9.23 35.96
CA LEU A 372 -12.81 -9.02 36.31
C LEU A 372 -13.66 -10.07 35.60
N SER A 373 -14.46 -10.86 36.31
CA SER A 373 -15.43 -11.76 35.68
C SER A 373 -16.82 -11.62 36.26
N VAL A 374 -17.83 -11.63 35.39
CA VAL A 374 -19.25 -11.66 35.77
C VAL A 374 -19.85 -12.94 35.24
N ALA A 375 -20.36 -13.78 36.13
CA ALA A 375 -21.01 -15.05 35.82
C ALA A 375 -22.46 -15.04 36.31
N ASP A 376 -23.36 -15.43 35.46
CA ASP A 376 -24.79 -15.60 35.78
C ASP A 376 -25.27 -17.05 35.55
N THR A 377 -26.39 -17.37 36.12
CA THR A 377 -27.11 -18.65 35.94
C THR A 377 -28.37 -18.48 35.08
N GLY A 378 -28.34 -17.53 34.16
CA GLY A 378 -29.47 -17.12 33.34
C GLY A 378 -29.75 -18.04 32.15
N ILE A 379 -30.38 -17.44 31.14
CA ILE A 379 -30.80 -18.17 29.92
C ILE A 379 -29.66 -18.61 29.02
N GLY A 380 -28.45 -18.02 29.19
CA GLY A 380 -27.30 -18.27 28.32
C GLY A 380 -27.48 -17.70 26.91
N ILE A 381 -26.46 -17.88 26.07
CA ILE A 381 -26.38 -17.37 24.71
C ILE A 381 -26.14 -18.56 23.77
N PRO A 382 -26.97 -18.81 22.76
CA PRO A 382 -26.75 -19.85 21.76
C PRO A 382 -25.45 -19.60 21.01
N TYR A 383 -24.75 -20.68 20.66
CA TYR A 383 -23.43 -20.65 20.05
C TYR A 383 -23.34 -19.75 18.80
N GLU A 384 -24.36 -19.83 17.94
CA GLU A 384 -24.47 -19.05 16.70
C GLU A 384 -24.48 -17.53 16.90
N HIS A 385 -24.83 -17.06 18.11
CA HIS A 385 -24.93 -15.63 18.46
C HIS A 385 -23.69 -15.11 19.22
N GLN A 386 -22.86 -15.99 19.80
CA GLN A 386 -21.77 -15.60 20.72
C GLN A 386 -20.75 -14.65 20.09
N ASN A 387 -20.44 -14.82 18.81
CA ASN A 387 -19.50 -13.94 18.09
C ASN A 387 -20.11 -12.55 17.81
N ARG A 388 -21.45 -12.46 17.82
CA ARG A 388 -22.18 -11.27 17.41
C ARG A 388 -22.72 -10.43 18.55
N VAL A 389 -22.78 -10.96 19.75
CA VAL A 389 -23.37 -10.25 20.92
C VAL A 389 -22.63 -8.96 21.30
N PHE A 390 -21.40 -8.78 20.82
CA PHE A 390 -20.60 -7.55 20.97
C PHE A 390 -20.78 -6.55 19.81
N GLU A 391 -21.61 -6.90 18.79
CA GLU A 391 -21.97 -5.97 17.71
C GLU A 391 -22.98 -4.94 18.24
N ARG A 392 -22.94 -3.71 17.71
CA ARG A 392 -23.85 -2.63 18.08
C ARG A 392 -25.28 -2.97 17.67
N PHE A 393 -26.26 -2.72 18.58
CA PHE A 393 -27.70 -3.01 18.38
C PHE A 393 -28.04 -4.49 18.18
N TYR A 394 -27.07 -5.39 18.35
CA TYR A 394 -27.34 -6.81 18.20
C TYR A 394 -28.14 -7.37 19.38
N ARG A 395 -29.08 -8.22 19.08
CA ARG A 395 -29.93 -8.93 20.05
C ARG A 395 -30.25 -10.30 19.54
N VAL A 396 -30.17 -11.32 20.39
CA VAL A 396 -30.53 -12.71 20.08
C VAL A 396 -32.02 -12.82 19.75
N ASP A 397 -32.91 -12.18 20.54
CA ASP A 397 -34.33 -12.07 20.31
C ASP A 397 -34.80 -10.63 20.47
N LYS A 398 -35.27 -10.02 19.37
CA LYS A 398 -35.74 -8.63 19.34
C LYS A 398 -37.04 -8.42 20.13
N SER A 399 -37.87 -9.44 20.26
CA SER A 399 -39.16 -9.34 20.96
C SER A 399 -39.01 -9.42 22.48
N HIS A 400 -38.29 -10.41 22.96
CA HIS A 400 -38.03 -10.62 24.38
C HIS A 400 -37.16 -9.53 24.99
N SER A 401 -36.08 -9.15 24.29
CA SER A 401 -35.17 -8.08 24.72
C SER A 401 -35.86 -6.70 24.80
N ARG A 402 -36.91 -6.44 23.98
CA ARG A 402 -37.69 -5.20 24.09
C ARG A 402 -38.46 -5.11 25.40
N GLN A 403 -39.06 -6.21 25.85
CA GLN A 403 -39.77 -6.28 27.13
C GLN A 403 -38.84 -6.08 28.33
N LEU A 404 -37.58 -6.50 28.19
CA LEU A 404 -36.54 -6.36 29.23
C LEU A 404 -35.82 -5.00 29.20
N GLY A 405 -36.13 -4.10 28.24
CA GLY A 405 -35.56 -2.75 28.16
C GLY A 405 -34.12 -2.70 27.65
N GLY A 406 -33.63 -3.75 26.96
CA GLY A 406 -32.29 -3.76 26.41
C GLY A 406 -32.16 -2.85 25.17
N THR A 407 -31.09 -2.08 25.06
CA THR A 407 -30.76 -1.21 23.93
C THR A 407 -29.96 -1.95 22.83
N GLY A 408 -29.25 -3.01 23.19
CA GLY A 408 -28.31 -3.73 22.31
C GLY A 408 -26.95 -3.02 22.17
N LEU A 409 -26.70 -1.99 23.00
CA LEU A 409 -25.44 -1.26 23.03
C LEU A 409 -24.52 -1.67 24.20
N GLY A 410 -25.03 -2.18 25.30
CA GLY A 410 -24.28 -2.44 26.52
C GLY A 410 -23.03 -3.31 26.32
N LEU A 411 -23.12 -4.46 25.60
CA LEU A 411 -21.92 -5.30 25.33
C LEU A 411 -20.96 -4.65 24.31
N SER A 412 -21.45 -3.83 23.40
CA SER A 412 -20.57 -3.05 22.53
C SER A 412 -19.83 -1.95 23.28
N ILE A 413 -20.44 -1.32 24.27
CA ILE A 413 -19.79 -0.39 25.23
C ILE A 413 -18.68 -1.12 25.99
N VAL A 414 -18.98 -2.33 26.54
CA VAL A 414 -17.95 -3.17 27.19
C VAL A 414 -16.77 -3.44 26.27
N LYS A 415 -17.02 -3.80 25.02
CA LYS A 415 -15.97 -4.07 24.02
C LYS A 415 -15.09 -2.84 23.78
N HIS A 416 -15.69 -1.66 23.59
CA HIS A 416 -14.94 -0.42 23.34
C HIS A 416 -14.16 0.03 24.58
N ALA A 417 -14.77 -0.01 25.75
CA ALA A 417 -14.12 0.31 27.02
C ALA A 417 -12.96 -0.66 27.34
N ALA A 418 -13.11 -1.96 27.08
CA ALA A 418 -12.05 -2.94 27.21
C ALA A 418 -10.90 -2.67 26.22
N ALA A 419 -11.22 -2.36 24.95
CA ALA A 419 -10.22 -2.02 23.93
C ALA A 419 -9.43 -0.75 24.29
N MET A 420 -10.07 0.29 24.83
CA MET A 420 -9.43 1.50 25.36
C MET A 420 -8.36 1.17 26.40
N HIS A 421 -8.60 0.16 27.24
CA HIS A 421 -7.67 -0.31 28.27
C HIS A 421 -6.75 -1.43 27.80
N LYS A 422 -6.74 -1.78 26.51
CA LYS A 422 -6.01 -2.92 25.92
C LYS A 422 -6.34 -4.25 26.61
N ALA A 423 -7.53 -4.35 27.21
CA ALA A 423 -7.98 -5.52 27.92
C ALA A 423 -8.57 -6.55 26.95
N ARG A 424 -8.36 -7.84 27.26
CA ARG A 424 -8.88 -8.96 26.49
C ARG A 424 -10.20 -9.44 27.07
N LEU A 425 -11.20 -9.65 26.21
CA LEU A 425 -12.51 -10.20 26.56
C LEU A 425 -12.57 -11.69 26.27
N GLU A 426 -13.12 -12.44 27.19
CA GLU A 426 -13.40 -13.87 27.06
C GLU A 426 -14.88 -14.11 27.39
N LEU A 427 -15.60 -14.83 26.50
CA LEU A 427 -16.99 -15.19 26.66
C LEU A 427 -17.11 -16.72 26.73
N TRP A 428 -17.72 -17.20 27.81
CA TRP A 428 -18.24 -18.57 27.91
C TRP A 428 -19.74 -18.49 28.13
N SER A 429 -20.53 -19.20 27.37
CA SER A 429 -21.97 -19.27 27.58
C SER A 429 -22.54 -20.59 27.02
N GLU A 430 -23.52 -21.12 27.71
CA GLU A 430 -24.25 -22.30 27.28
C GLU A 430 -25.75 -22.06 27.54
N PRO A 431 -26.61 -22.34 26.54
CA PRO A 431 -28.03 -22.23 26.71
C PRO A 431 -28.53 -22.96 27.96
N ASP A 432 -29.33 -22.29 28.74
CA ASP A 432 -29.90 -22.77 29.99
C ASP A 432 -28.93 -23.03 31.15
N ALA A 433 -27.62 -22.82 30.95
CA ALA A 433 -26.60 -22.94 32.00
C ALA A 433 -26.07 -21.58 32.49
N GLY A 434 -26.24 -20.51 31.69
CA GLY A 434 -25.83 -19.17 32.02
C GLY A 434 -24.68 -18.62 31.15
N THR A 435 -24.19 -17.45 31.55
CA THR A 435 -23.11 -16.75 30.83
C THR A 435 -22.03 -16.31 31.80
N LYS A 436 -20.78 -16.41 31.36
CA LYS A 436 -19.62 -15.85 32.04
C LYS A 436 -18.82 -15.00 31.06
N ILE A 437 -18.66 -13.70 31.37
CA ILE A 437 -17.79 -12.79 30.63
C ILE A 437 -16.63 -12.41 31.53
N THR A 438 -15.41 -12.55 31.01
CA THR A 438 -14.18 -12.25 31.73
C THR A 438 -13.40 -11.17 30.98
N VAL A 439 -12.95 -10.16 31.71
CA VAL A 439 -12.10 -9.07 31.23
C VAL A 439 -10.74 -9.21 31.86
N HIS A 440 -9.71 -9.38 31.04
CA HIS A 440 -8.32 -9.49 31.44
C HIS A 440 -7.61 -8.18 31.18
N PHE A 441 -7.12 -7.54 32.23
CA PHE A 441 -6.30 -6.34 32.15
C PHE A 441 -4.84 -6.75 32.33
N ASP A 442 -4.01 -6.47 31.31
CA ASP A 442 -2.56 -6.73 31.40
C ASP A 442 -1.98 -5.93 32.57
N GLY A 443 -1.16 -6.59 33.42
CA GLY A 443 -0.55 -5.95 34.55
C GLY A 443 0.40 -4.85 34.09
N GLN A 444 0.02 -3.59 34.28
CA GLN A 444 0.90 -2.42 34.15
C GLN A 444 1.54 -2.11 35.46
#